data_d7260390dbc04184b4c29c8c2502c120
#
_entry.id   d7260390dbc04184b4c29c8c2502c120
#
_cell.length_a   1.000
_cell.length_b   1.000
_cell.length_c   1.000
_cell.angle_alpha   90.00
_cell.angle_beta   90.00
_cell.angle_gamma   90.00
#
_symmetry.space_group_name_H-M   'P 1'
#
loop_
_entity.id
_entity.type
_entity.pdbx_description
1 polymer ?
#
loop_
_entity_poly.entity_id
_entity_poly.type
_entity_poly.pdbx_seq_one_letter_code
_entity_poly.pdbx_strand_id
1 'polypeptide(L)'
;MRIKTLLAGAVAAFALTGPALAQDVAITGGQVLTGTSVVENGTVVIRNGKVVSVGTGAAPAGMRVIDARGKVVTPGFVAVDSGLGGTEVGSVRGSNDLSNSANTLTAAFDLSYGLDPWSFTLPVARLGGVTRAVVTPRHAGSRAGHSHDDSDFAGAGDGGYQTPGLFAGQAAVIKLGGTDILVKSKVAMTAPFGEAGAAVAGGARGAEFVLFKETLAEVRAFARNKAAYDRADMRALSLSRADLEALIPVAEGRMPLIVTVNRASDIQQVLRLSREEGVKVILDGAAEGWLVANEIAAANVPVLLHPITNLPSNFEMRAARMQNAAALNAAGVVIAIKGNEGSAHRARDIRYNAGNAVSHGLPFAAAIQAITVNPARIFGFDGQFGELKAGAAGDVVVWSGDPLEPFSQPSAVLIDGVEQPLQGRNLLLRDRYRTGGEGAMPPAYGR
;
A
#
# COMPACT_ATOMS: atom_id res chain seq x y z
N MET A 1 49.88 38.75 40.75
CA MET A 1 49.90 38.32 39.35
C MET A 1 48.56 37.67 39.12
N ARG A 2 47.61 38.36 38.43
CA ARG A 2 46.21 37.93 38.25
C ARG A 2 46.06 37.38 36.82
N ILE A 3 45.78 36.11 36.69
CA ILE A 3 45.50 35.43 35.41
C ILE A 3 44.02 35.62 35.13
N LYS A 4 43.69 36.33 34.07
CA LYS A 4 42.31 36.44 33.54
C LYS A 4 42.08 35.32 32.57
N THR A 5 41.18 34.39 32.90
CA THR A 5 40.70 33.32 32.02
C THR A 5 39.58 33.87 31.16
N LEU A 6 39.79 33.95 29.86
CA LEU A 6 38.75 34.25 28.86
C LEU A 6 37.99 32.96 28.55
N LEU A 7 36.69 32.88 28.92
CA LEU A 7 35.76 31.87 28.41
C LEU A 7 35.25 32.35 27.03
N ALA A 8 35.66 31.66 25.97
CA ALA A 8 35.05 31.80 24.66
C ALA A 8 33.82 30.84 24.58
N GLY A 9 32.64 31.42 24.66
CA GLY A 9 31.39 30.69 24.46
C GLY A 9 31.18 30.36 22.98
N ALA A 10 31.22 29.08 22.61
CA ALA A 10 30.79 28.62 21.31
C ALA A 10 29.23 28.56 21.28
N VAL A 11 28.62 29.52 20.61
CA VAL A 11 27.18 29.48 20.30
C VAL A 11 27.01 28.48 19.17
N ALA A 12 26.53 27.29 19.48
CA ALA A 12 26.04 26.34 18.48
C ALA A 12 24.75 26.88 17.87
N ALA A 13 24.82 27.35 16.64
CA ALA A 13 23.64 27.71 15.85
C ALA A 13 22.87 26.43 15.53
N PHE A 14 21.83 26.13 16.29
CA PHE A 14 20.80 25.18 15.88
C PHE A 14 20.10 25.78 14.67
N ALA A 15 20.42 25.27 13.49
CA ALA A 15 19.60 25.51 12.30
C ALA A 15 18.23 24.88 12.55
N LEU A 16 17.23 25.70 12.87
CA LEU A 16 15.82 25.33 12.85
C LEU A 16 15.49 24.98 11.40
N THR A 17 15.53 23.68 11.05
CA THR A 17 14.97 23.20 9.81
C THR A 17 13.45 23.28 9.94
N GLY A 18 12.90 24.44 9.52
CA GLY A 18 11.46 24.59 9.34
C GLY A 18 10.94 23.53 8.34
N PRO A 19 9.63 23.23 8.33
CA PRO A 19 9.06 22.32 7.35
C PRO A 19 9.46 22.77 5.95
N ALA A 20 10.02 21.86 5.14
CA ALA A 20 10.38 22.16 3.77
C ALA A 20 9.10 22.57 3.02
N LEU A 21 8.98 23.84 2.68
CA LEU A 21 7.87 24.35 1.89
C LEU A 21 7.99 23.82 0.47
N ALA A 22 6.86 23.49 -0.14
CA ALA A 22 6.81 23.10 -1.54
C ALA A 22 7.42 24.22 -2.39
N GLN A 23 8.53 23.93 -3.05
CA GLN A 23 9.20 24.87 -3.95
C GLN A 23 8.61 24.72 -5.34
N ASP A 24 8.42 25.84 -6.02
CA ASP A 24 8.09 25.83 -7.44
C ASP A 24 9.25 25.19 -8.21
N VAL A 25 8.97 24.11 -8.95
CA VAL A 25 9.99 23.34 -9.66
C VAL A 25 9.51 22.92 -11.04
N ALA A 26 10.40 22.97 -12.01
CA ALA A 26 10.20 22.42 -13.34
C ALA A 26 11.17 21.26 -13.58
N ILE A 27 10.66 20.13 -14.09
CA ILE A 27 11.45 18.96 -14.50
C ILE A 27 11.43 18.96 -16.01
N THR A 28 12.59 19.03 -16.68
CA THR A 28 12.67 19.33 -18.13
C THR A 28 13.48 18.31 -18.91
N GLY A 29 13.06 18.08 -20.17
CA GLY A 29 13.85 17.37 -21.18
C GLY A 29 13.85 15.84 -21.08
N GLY A 30 13.01 15.26 -20.18
CA GLY A 30 12.88 13.82 -20.04
C GLY A 30 11.77 13.21 -20.89
N GLN A 31 11.78 11.88 -21.00
CA GLN A 31 10.62 11.14 -21.45
C GLN A 31 9.63 11.08 -20.28
N VAL A 32 8.50 11.78 -20.39
CA VAL A 32 7.48 11.84 -19.31
C VAL A 32 6.40 10.81 -19.58
N LEU A 33 6.35 9.77 -18.73
CA LEU A 33 5.24 8.83 -18.65
C LEU A 33 4.20 9.44 -17.72
N THR A 34 3.11 9.99 -18.22
CA THR A 34 2.13 10.69 -17.38
C THR A 34 1.29 9.76 -16.50
N GLY A 35 1.36 8.46 -16.74
CA GLY A 35 0.48 7.43 -16.22
C GLY A 35 -0.55 6.99 -17.29
N THR A 36 -0.95 7.87 -18.19
CA THR A 36 -1.94 7.58 -19.25
C THR A 36 -1.40 7.84 -20.67
N SER A 37 -0.33 8.60 -20.78
CA SER A 37 0.32 8.96 -22.07
C SER A 37 1.82 9.14 -21.90
N VAL A 38 2.52 9.33 -23.02
CA VAL A 38 3.96 9.61 -23.08
C VAL A 38 4.19 10.96 -23.72
N VAL A 39 5.06 11.78 -23.15
CA VAL A 39 5.50 13.07 -23.70
C VAL A 39 7.02 13.04 -23.82
N GLU A 40 7.50 13.00 -25.06
CA GLU A 40 8.94 13.03 -25.36
C GLU A 40 9.51 14.44 -25.13
N ASN A 41 10.74 14.52 -24.59
CA ASN A 41 11.37 15.79 -24.22
C ASN A 41 10.46 16.69 -23.38
N GLY A 42 9.69 16.07 -22.48
CA GLY A 42 8.63 16.71 -21.72
C GLY A 42 9.15 17.63 -20.63
N THR A 43 8.28 18.55 -20.22
CA THR A 43 8.46 19.44 -19.07
C THR A 43 7.26 19.27 -18.14
N VAL A 44 7.52 18.97 -16.88
CA VAL A 44 6.53 18.94 -15.80
C VAL A 44 6.73 20.17 -14.92
N VAL A 45 5.72 21.00 -14.78
CA VAL A 45 5.75 22.19 -13.94
C VAL A 45 4.92 21.96 -12.67
N ILE A 46 5.54 22.15 -11.51
CA ILE A 46 4.91 22.00 -10.20
C ILE A 46 4.93 23.34 -9.49
N ARG A 47 3.78 23.75 -8.93
CA ARG A 47 3.65 24.92 -8.07
C ARG A 47 2.77 24.62 -6.87
N ASN A 48 3.15 25.12 -5.72
CA ASN A 48 2.39 24.93 -4.48
C ASN A 48 2.03 23.45 -4.23
N GLY A 49 2.97 22.53 -4.52
CA GLY A 49 2.76 21.10 -4.32
C GLY A 49 1.91 20.39 -5.37
N LYS A 50 1.45 21.08 -6.42
CA LYS A 50 0.60 20.50 -7.47
C LYS A 50 1.22 20.62 -8.86
N VAL A 51 0.95 19.65 -9.71
CA VAL A 51 1.25 19.75 -11.14
C VAL A 51 0.40 20.85 -11.76
N VAL A 52 1.03 21.80 -12.45
CA VAL A 52 0.34 22.89 -13.16
C VAL A 52 0.20 22.54 -14.65
N SER A 53 1.26 21.98 -15.23
CA SER A 53 1.25 21.59 -16.64
C SER A 53 2.23 20.46 -16.92
N VAL A 54 1.92 19.69 -17.97
CA VAL A 54 2.81 18.71 -18.60
C VAL A 54 2.77 18.96 -20.10
N GLY A 55 3.93 19.09 -20.72
CA GLY A 55 4.02 19.35 -22.17
C GLY A 55 5.49 19.47 -22.62
N THR A 56 5.74 20.00 -23.81
CA THR A 56 7.08 20.16 -24.40
C THR A 56 7.65 21.57 -24.25
N GLY A 57 7.03 22.43 -23.45
CA GLY A 57 7.44 23.83 -23.25
C GLY A 57 8.73 23.97 -22.43
N ALA A 58 9.37 25.14 -22.50
CA ALA A 58 10.48 25.48 -21.62
C ALA A 58 10.00 25.68 -20.17
N ALA A 59 10.92 25.52 -19.21
CA ALA A 59 10.63 25.87 -17.82
C ALA A 59 10.27 27.35 -17.69
N PRO A 60 9.28 27.72 -16.89
CA PRO A 60 9.01 29.14 -16.58
C PRO A 60 10.24 29.82 -15.97
N ALA A 61 10.46 31.09 -16.33
CA ALA A 61 11.60 31.84 -15.83
C ALA A 61 11.58 31.95 -14.30
N GLY A 62 12.77 31.83 -13.69
CA GLY A 62 12.94 31.96 -12.23
C GLY A 62 12.57 30.72 -11.41
N MET A 63 12.11 29.64 -12.05
CA MET A 63 11.85 28.38 -11.34
C MET A 63 13.14 27.57 -11.16
N ARG A 64 13.20 26.80 -10.07
CA ARG A 64 14.20 25.75 -9.93
C ARG A 64 13.97 24.69 -11.00
N VAL A 65 15.05 24.28 -11.66
CA VAL A 65 14.99 23.27 -12.73
C VAL A 65 15.71 21.99 -12.33
N ILE A 66 15.02 20.86 -12.53
CA ILE A 66 15.61 19.52 -12.46
C ILE A 66 15.79 19.04 -13.90
N ASP A 67 17.04 18.81 -14.31
CA ASP A 67 17.37 18.31 -15.65
C ASP A 67 17.11 16.80 -15.73
N ALA A 68 16.18 16.44 -16.61
CA ALA A 68 15.79 15.05 -16.88
C ALA A 68 16.19 14.57 -18.30
N ARG A 69 17.09 15.29 -19.00
CA ARG A 69 17.56 14.88 -20.34
C ARG A 69 18.19 13.49 -20.29
N GLY A 70 17.75 12.61 -21.18
CA GLY A 70 18.17 11.20 -21.21
C GLY A 70 17.61 10.35 -20.06
N LYS A 71 16.63 10.86 -19.34
CA LYS A 71 16.00 10.20 -18.17
C LYS A 71 14.50 10.01 -18.42
N VAL A 72 13.89 9.15 -17.59
CA VAL A 72 12.45 8.91 -17.58
C VAL A 72 11.83 9.58 -16.37
N VAL A 73 10.69 10.22 -16.56
CA VAL A 73 9.92 10.90 -15.53
C VAL A 73 8.57 10.20 -15.40
N THR A 74 8.20 9.82 -14.18
CA THR A 74 6.92 9.16 -13.91
C THR A 74 6.15 9.88 -12.79
N PRO A 75 4.83 9.66 -12.66
CA PRO A 75 4.17 9.88 -11.39
C PRO A 75 4.86 9.07 -10.30
N GLY A 76 4.76 9.50 -9.06
CA GLY A 76 5.12 8.65 -7.93
C GLY A 76 4.29 7.37 -7.92
N PHE A 77 4.91 6.25 -7.58
CA PHE A 77 4.22 4.97 -7.49
C PHE A 77 3.35 4.90 -6.24
N VAL A 78 2.24 4.17 -6.36
CA VAL A 78 1.26 3.99 -5.29
C VAL A 78 1.26 2.51 -4.88
N ALA A 79 1.83 2.22 -3.71
CA ALA A 79 1.81 0.87 -3.17
C ALA A 79 0.42 0.53 -2.64
N VAL A 80 -0.08 -0.66 -2.96
CA VAL A 80 -1.34 -1.20 -2.43
C VAL A 80 -1.06 -2.42 -1.57
N ASP A 81 -1.98 -2.75 -0.68
CA ASP A 81 -1.84 -3.83 0.31
C ASP A 81 -0.50 -3.77 1.04
N SER A 82 -0.19 -2.58 1.55
CA SER A 82 1.10 -2.25 2.13
C SER A 82 1.06 -2.27 3.67
N GLY A 83 2.21 -2.51 4.29
CA GLY A 83 2.43 -2.35 5.74
C GLY A 83 3.23 -1.09 6.11
N LEU A 84 3.44 -0.17 5.16
CA LEU A 84 4.26 1.03 5.37
C LEU A 84 3.72 1.90 6.51
N GLY A 85 4.61 2.28 7.42
CA GLY A 85 4.28 3.09 8.59
C GLY A 85 3.54 2.34 9.70
N GLY A 86 3.01 1.13 9.45
CA GLY A 86 2.33 0.30 10.46
C GLY A 86 3.14 -0.92 10.90
N THR A 87 4.26 -1.21 10.23
CA THR A 87 5.17 -2.30 10.63
C THR A 87 6.61 -1.92 10.35
N GLU A 88 7.48 -2.08 11.34
CA GLU A 88 8.92 -1.92 11.20
C GLU A 88 9.60 -3.24 10.86
N VAL A 89 9.43 -4.24 11.72
CA VAL A 89 10.01 -5.59 11.59
C VAL A 89 8.91 -6.62 11.82
N GLY A 90 8.52 -7.33 10.77
CA GLY A 90 7.37 -8.24 10.80
C GLY A 90 7.46 -9.37 11.85
N SER A 91 8.68 -9.80 12.22
CA SER A 91 8.90 -10.83 13.25
C SER A 91 8.89 -10.28 14.69
N VAL A 92 8.84 -8.96 14.89
CA VAL A 92 8.83 -8.34 16.21
C VAL A 92 7.43 -7.82 16.51
N ARG A 93 6.71 -8.49 17.41
CA ARG A 93 5.30 -8.17 17.73
C ARG A 93 5.11 -6.70 18.11
N GLY A 94 5.96 -6.11 18.95
CA GLY A 94 5.86 -4.72 19.40
C GLY A 94 6.17 -3.66 18.32
N SER A 95 6.48 -4.06 17.09
CA SER A 95 6.69 -3.17 15.96
C SER A 95 5.66 -3.39 14.84
N ASN A 96 4.54 -4.06 15.14
CA ASN A 96 3.52 -4.40 14.16
C ASN A 96 2.13 -3.99 14.68
N ASP A 97 1.62 -2.90 14.12
CA ASP A 97 0.31 -2.31 14.41
C ASP A 97 -0.72 -2.58 13.29
N LEU A 98 -0.47 -3.57 12.42
CA LEU A 98 -1.38 -3.90 11.31
C LEU A 98 -2.42 -4.95 11.65
N SER A 99 -2.30 -5.65 12.77
CA SER A 99 -3.22 -6.73 13.12
C SER A 99 -3.69 -6.62 14.57
N ASN A 100 -4.96 -6.92 14.76
CA ASN A 100 -5.59 -7.02 16.08
C ASN A 100 -6.10 -8.45 16.29
N SER A 101 -5.67 -9.08 17.38
CA SER A 101 -6.11 -10.44 17.76
C SER A 101 -7.35 -10.46 18.65
N ALA A 102 -7.83 -9.29 19.12
CA ALA A 102 -9.03 -9.20 19.91
C ALA A 102 -10.28 -9.34 19.03
N ASN A 103 -11.10 -10.37 19.27
CA ASN A 103 -12.31 -10.60 18.50
C ASN A 103 -13.49 -9.67 18.86
N THR A 104 -13.34 -8.85 19.89
CA THR A 104 -14.33 -7.82 20.30
C THR A 104 -14.19 -6.51 19.52
N LEU A 105 -13.14 -6.35 18.74
CA LEU A 105 -12.86 -5.17 17.93
C LEU A 105 -12.18 -5.60 16.63
N THR A 106 -12.97 -5.85 15.59
CA THR A 106 -12.50 -6.37 14.31
C THR A 106 -12.70 -5.34 13.20
N ALA A 107 -13.91 -5.17 12.71
CA ALA A 107 -14.23 -4.21 11.66
C ALA A 107 -13.97 -2.75 12.06
N ALA A 108 -14.13 -2.42 13.33
CA ALA A 108 -13.87 -1.09 13.85
C ALA A 108 -12.36 -0.77 13.99
N PHE A 109 -11.49 -1.75 13.87
CA PHE A 109 -10.05 -1.52 13.95
C PHE A 109 -9.63 -0.51 12.87
N ASP A 110 -9.18 0.65 13.31
CA ASP A 110 -8.70 1.75 12.48
C ASP A 110 -7.18 1.84 12.60
N LEU A 111 -6.48 1.31 11.60
CA LEU A 111 -5.03 1.27 11.61
C LEU A 111 -4.38 2.67 11.57
N SER A 112 -5.14 3.72 11.22
CA SER A 112 -4.58 5.08 11.13
C SER A 112 -4.00 5.60 12.45
N TYR A 113 -4.47 5.07 13.59
CA TYR A 113 -3.92 5.39 14.91
C TYR A 113 -2.57 4.72 15.21
N GLY A 114 -2.20 3.68 14.47
CA GLY A 114 -0.92 2.98 14.61
C GLY A 114 0.14 3.39 13.57
N LEU A 115 -0.12 4.42 12.76
CA LEU A 115 0.82 4.86 11.74
C LEU A 115 1.96 5.70 12.32
N ASP A 116 3.21 5.30 12.05
CA ASP A 116 4.42 6.01 12.45
C ASP A 116 5.03 6.80 11.28
N PRO A 117 5.02 8.15 11.30
CA PRO A 117 5.65 8.99 10.28
C PRO A 117 7.19 8.91 10.28
N TRP A 118 7.80 8.42 11.33
CA TRP A 118 9.26 8.23 11.44
C TRP A 118 9.72 6.82 11.09
N SER A 119 8.79 5.95 10.68
CA SER A 119 9.11 4.59 10.25
C SER A 119 10.26 4.56 9.26
N PHE A 120 11.28 3.73 9.52
CA PHE A 120 12.43 3.57 8.61
C PHE A 120 12.02 2.90 7.28
N THR A 121 10.83 2.31 7.20
CA THR A 121 10.32 1.68 5.97
C THR A 121 9.92 2.71 4.92
N LEU A 122 9.50 3.92 5.33
CA LEU A 122 9.09 4.99 4.43
C LEU A 122 10.23 5.47 3.51
N PRO A 123 11.42 5.88 4.03
CA PRO A 123 12.53 6.27 3.17
C PRO A 123 13.03 5.13 2.29
N VAL A 124 12.95 3.87 2.74
CA VAL A 124 13.32 2.70 1.92
C VAL A 124 12.35 2.55 0.73
N ALA A 125 11.04 2.75 0.93
CA ALA A 125 10.06 2.68 -0.14
C ALA A 125 10.23 3.82 -1.16
N ARG A 126 10.59 5.05 -0.71
CA ARG A 126 10.91 6.17 -1.61
C ARG A 126 12.05 5.87 -2.58
N LEU A 127 13.06 5.08 -2.18
CA LEU A 127 14.14 4.62 -3.06
C LEU A 127 13.64 3.70 -4.19
N GLY A 128 12.43 3.17 -4.09
CA GLY A 128 11.73 2.44 -5.15
C GLY A 128 10.70 3.29 -5.90
N GLY A 129 10.69 4.62 -5.69
CA GLY A 129 9.78 5.54 -6.36
C GLY A 129 8.36 5.58 -5.76
N VAL A 130 8.14 4.92 -4.62
CA VAL A 130 6.83 4.96 -3.94
C VAL A 130 6.66 6.30 -3.24
N THR A 131 5.57 7.00 -3.55
CA THR A 131 5.22 8.30 -2.94
C THR A 131 3.98 8.22 -2.08
N ARG A 132 3.08 7.29 -2.41
CA ARG A 132 1.84 7.05 -1.67
C ARG A 132 1.64 5.56 -1.43
N ALA A 133 0.88 5.23 -0.40
CA ALA A 133 0.53 3.85 -0.13
C ALA A 133 -0.89 3.73 0.43
N VAL A 134 -1.55 2.62 0.07
CA VAL A 134 -2.73 2.12 0.78
C VAL A 134 -2.22 1.09 1.77
N VAL A 135 -2.32 1.43 3.04
CA VAL A 135 -1.93 0.56 4.16
C VAL A 135 -3.16 -0.23 4.58
N THR A 136 -3.01 -1.55 4.65
CA THR A 136 -4.13 -2.45 4.93
C THR A 136 -3.92 -3.21 6.24
N PRO A 137 -4.97 -3.34 7.05
CA PRO A 137 -4.94 -4.24 8.19
C PRO A 137 -4.75 -5.69 7.73
N ARG A 138 -4.10 -6.47 8.58
CA ARG A 138 -3.88 -7.89 8.34
C ARG A 138 -4.73 -8.73 9.29
N HIS A 139 -5.29 -9.79 8.77
CA HIS A 139 -6.04 -10.73 9.58
C HIS A 139 -5.10 -11.47 10.54
N ALA A 140 -5.45 -11.53 11.82
CA ALA A 140 -4.59 -12.10 12.87
C ALA A 140 -4.25 -13.59 12.66
N GLY A 141 -5.07 -14.32 11.90
CA GLY A 141 -4.84 -15.72 11.52
C GLY A 141 -4.00 -15.92 10.26
N SER A 142 -3.74 -14.86 9.49
CA SER A 142 -2.94 -14.95 8.27
C SER A 142 -1.45 -14.88 8.60
N ARG A 143 -0.83 -16.00 8.93
CA ARG A 143 0.63 -16.14 8.83
C ARG A 143 0.98 -16.14 7.35
N ALA A 144 1.29 -14.99 6.80
CA ALA A 144 1.97 -14.91 5.53
C ALA A 144 3.40 -15.43 5.74
N GLY A 145 3.69 -16.59 5.21
CA GLY A 145 5.05 -17.05 4.96
C GLY A 145 5.57 -18.15 5.87
N HIS A 146 6.04 -19.15 5.21
CA HIS A 146 7.00 -20.19 5.58
C HIS A 146 7.00 -20.56 7.08
N SER A 147 6.19 -21.53 7.44
CA SER A 147 6.43 -22.32 8.63
C SER A 147 7.71 -23.14 8.38
N HIS A 148 8.87 -22.58 8.70
CA HIS A 148 9.89 -23.43 9.27
C HIS A 148 9.31 -23.89 10.59
N ASP A 149 9.24 -25.18 10.73
CA ASP A 149 8.72 -25.91 11.86
C ASP A 149 9.60 -25.64 13.10
N ASP A 150 9.41 -24.49 13.71
CA ASP A 150 9.94 -24.10 15.01
C ASP A 150 8.80 -24.15 16.05
N SER A 151 8.16 -25.34 16.10
CA SER A 151 7.14 -25.65 17.12
C SER A 151 7.73 -25.73 18.53
N ASP A 152 9.04 -25.61 18.72
CA ASP A 152 9.70 -25.79 20.00
C ASP A 152 9.87 -24.53 20.86
N PHE A 153 9.43 -23.34 20.38
CA PHE A 153 9.53 -22.09 21.16
C PHE A 153 8.20 -21.33 21.39
N ALA A 154 7.06 -21.90 21.06
CA ALA A 154 5.80 -21.39 21.54
C ALA A 154 5.56 -21.95 22.95
N GLY A 155 6.06 -21.25 23.97
CA GLY A 155 5.61 -21.47 25.32
C GLY A 155 4.08 -21.44 25.30
N ALA A 156 3.46 -22.58 25.64
CA ALA A 156 2.02 -22.70 25.83
C ALA A 156 1.61 -21.82 27.01
N GLY A 157 1.48 -20.52 26.76
CA GLY A 157 0.67 -19.65 27.61
C GLY A 157 -0.78 -20.04 27.37
N ASP A 158 -1.45 -20.38 28.41
CA ASP A 158 -2.86 -20.82 28.54
C ASP A 158 -3.87 -19.69 28.19
N GLY A 159 -3.59 -18.91 27.15
CA GLY A 159 -4.48 -17.94 26.53
C GLY A 159 -5.23 -18.64 25.41
N GLY A 160 -6.48 -19.02 25.66
CA GLY A 160 -7.34 -19.68 24.69
C GLY A 160 -7.23 -19.01 23.33
N TYR A 161 -6.98 -19.78 22.28
CA TYR A 161 -6.99 -19.34 20.89
C TYR A 161 -8.35 -18.73 20.58
N GLN A 162 -8.42 -17.38 20.65
CA GLN A 162 -9.61 -16.70 20.21
C GLN A 162 -9.65 -16.79 18.68
N THR A 163 -10.73 -17.32 18.14
CA THR A 163 -10.94 -17.36 16.69
C THR A 163 -10.96 -15.91 16.20
N PRO A 164 -10.08 -15.53 15.26
CA PRO A 164 -10.08 -14.18 14.72
C PRO A 164 -11.45 -13.84 14.13
N GLY A 165 -11.87 -12.58 14.20
CA GLY A 165 -13.12 -12.14 13.58
C GLY A 165 -13.06 -12.21 12.05
N LEU A 166 -14.22 -12.16 11.39
CA LEU A 166 -14.33 -12.20 9.92
C LEU A 166 -13.67 -10.99 9.23
N PHE A 167 -13.54 -9.86 9.92
CA PHE A 167 -12.95 -8.64 9.38
C PHE A 167 -11.61 -8.36 10.02
N ALA A 168 -10.66 -7.80 9.25
CA ALA A 168 -9.35 -7.43 9.74
C ALA A 168 -9.27 -5.95 10.16
N GLY A 169 -10.18 -5.10 9.69
CA GLY A 169 -10.21 -3.67 10.00
C GLY A 169 -10.22 -2.77 8.77
N GLN A 170 -9.98 -1.48 9.00
CA GLN A 170 -10.14 -0.41 8.02
C GLN A 170 -8.79 0.10 7.51
N ALA A 171 -8.63 0.12 6.18
CA ALA A 171 -7.43 0.60 5.49
C ALA A 171 -7.32 2.12 5.49
N ALA A 172 -6.10 2.63 5.33
CA ALA A 172 -5.81 4.05 5.21
C ALA A 172 -4.90 4.35 4.02
N VAL A 173 -5.00 5.57 3.47
CA VAL A 173 -4.07 6.09 2.47
C VAL A 173 -3.08 7.03 3.14
N ILE A 174 -1.80 6.82 2.87
CA ILE A 174 -0.71 7.67 3.36
C ILE A 174 0.11 8.26 2.21
N LYS A 175 0.80 9.35 2.49
CA LYS A 175 1.91 9.88 1.69
C LYS A 175 3.24 9.61 2.40
N LEU A 176 4.29 9.40 1.64
CA LEU A 176 5.59 9.03 2.19
C LEU A 176 6.50 10.26 2.44
N GLY A 177 5.94 11.44 2.59
CA GLY A 177 6.68 12.69 2.80
C GLY A 177 6.12 13.52 3.96
N GLY A 178 7.01 14.21 4.69
CA GLY A 178 6.64 15.00 5.86
C GLY A 178 6.29 14.15 7.08
N THR A 179 5.78 14.80 8.12
CA THR A 179 5.34 14.15 9.37
C THR A 179 3.83 13.94 9.43
N ASP A 180 3.07 14.70 8.67
CA ASP A 180 1.63 14.47 8.46
C ASP A 180 1.45 13.54 7.26
N ILE A 181 1.57 12.23 7.52
CA ILE A 181 1.53 11.22 6.47
C ILE A 181 0.13 10.74 6.12
N LEU A 182 -0.86 10.90 7.00
CA LEU A 182 -2.22 10.42 6.77
C LEU A 182 -2.93 11.29 5.72
N VAL A 183 -3.32 10.67 4.60
CA VAL A 183 -4.14 11.34 3.57
C VAL A 183 -5.62 11.11 3.85
N LYS A 184 -6.00 9.86 4.13
CA LYS A 184 -7.38 9.51 4.47
C LYS A 184 -7.42 8.18 5.21
N SER A 185 -8.14 8.14 6.32
CA SER A 185 -8.49 6.89 7.02
C SER A 185 -9.75 6.25 6.44
N LYS A 186 -9.99 4.98 6.78
CA LYS A 186 -11.24 4.26 6.49
C LYS A 186 -11.61 4.24 5.00
N VAL A 187 -10.61 3.97 4.14
CA VAL A 187 -10.82 3.98 2.68
C VAL A 187 -11.37 2.66 2.15
N ALA A 188 -11.18 1.57 2.88
CA ALA A 188 -11.71 0.24 2.59
C ALA A 188 -11.77 -0.60 3.86
N MET A 189 -12.64 -1.60 3.91
CA MET A 189 -12.67 -2.67 4.89
C MET A 189 -11.89 -3.86 4.34
N THR A 190 -11.27 -4.69 5.19
CA THR A 190 -10.57 -5.90 4.76
C THR A 190 -11.19 -7.15 5.38
N ALA A 191 -11.33 -8.21 4.59
CA ALA A 191 -11.79 -9.52 5.04
C ALA A 191 -11.12 -10.64 4.23
N PRO A 192 -10.64 -11.71 4.87
CA PRO A 192 -10.20 -12.91 4.17
C PRO A 192 -11.42 -13.70 3.68
N PHE A 193 -11.27 -14.34 2.52
CA PHE A 193 -12.20 -15.34 1.99
C PHE A 193 -11.42 -16.60 1.58
N GLY A 194 -12.13 -17.64 1.20
CA GLY A 194 -11.53 -18.91 0.83
C GLY A 194 -11.05 -19.71 2.04
N GLU A 195 -9.80 -20.20 2.03
CA GLU A 195 -9.29 -21.05 3.11
C GLU A 195 -9.16 -20.28 4.44
N ALA A 196 -8.65 -19.05 4.39
CA ALA A 196 -8.48 -18.22 5.57
C ALA A 196 -9.82 -17.77 6.18
N GLY A 197 -10.79 -17.38 5.35
CA GLY A 197 -12.13 -17.02 5.82
C GLY A 197 -12.93 -18.22 6.29
N ALA A 198 -12.82 -19.36 5.60
CA ALA A 198 -13.41 -20.62 6.02
C ALA A 198 -12.94 -21.05 7.41
N ALA A 199 -11.64 -20.85 7.72
CA ALA A 199 -11.09 -21.17 9.05
C ALA A 199 -11.80 -20.39 10.17
N VAL A 200 -12.18 -19.13 9.92
CA VAL A 200 -12.97 -18.31 10.85
C VAL A 200 -14.38 -18.86 11.03
N ALA A 201 -14.95 -19.45 9.98
CA ALA A 201 -16.32 -19.97 9.95
C ALA A 201 -16.40 -21.48 10.23
N GLY A 202 -15.45 -22.04 10.99
CA GLY A 202 -15.45 -23.44 11.38
C GLY A 202 -14.90 -24.40 10.33
N GLY A 203 -14.15 -23.91 9.32
CA GLY A 203 -13.40 -24.72 8.36
C GLY A 203 -14.12 -24.98 7.03
N ALA A 204 -15.32 -24.44 6.80
CA ALA A 204 -16.08 -24.68 5.59
C ALA A 204 -16.44 -23.36 4.86
N ARG A 205 -16.08 -23.26 3.55
CA ARG A 205 -16.37 -22.09 2.70
C ARG A 205 -17.87 -21.74 2.66
N GLY A 206 -18.74 -22.73 2.61
CA GLY A 206 -20.19 -22.49 2.63
C GLY A 206 -20.65 -21.78 3.90
N ALA A 207 -20.09 -22.14 5.06
CA ALA A 207 -20.39 -21.50 6.34
C ALA A 207 -19.87 -20.04 6.37
N GLU A 208 -18.71 -19.76 5.77
CA GLU A 208 -18.15 -18.42 5.63
C GLU A 208 -19.11 -17.46 4.91
N PHE A 209 -19.64 -17.86 3.76
CA PHE A 209 -20.60 -17.05 2.99
C PHE A 209 -21.90 -16.81 3.74
N VAL A 210 -22.40 -17.82 4.47
CA VAL A 210 -23.58 -17.66 5.33
C VAL A 210 -23.29 -16.69 6.46
N LEU A 211 -22.17 -16.84 7.16
CA LEU A 211 -21.75 -15.95 8.25
C LEU A 211 -21.63 -14.50 7.78
N PHE A 212 -21.05 -14.28 6.60
CA PHE A 212 -20.91 -12.94 6.03
C PHE A 212 -22.27 -12.32 5.73
N LYS A 213 -23.20 -13.06 5.11
CA LYS A 213 -24.56 -12.58 4.81
C LYS A 213 -25.34 -12.27 6.07
N GLU A 214 -25.29 -13.13 7.08
CA GLU A 214 -25.91 -12.90 8.40
C GLU A 214 -25.34 -11.64 9.06
N THR A 215 -24.02 -11.46 9.01
CA THR A 215 -23.38 -10.25 9.54
C THR A 215 -23.91 -8.99 8.85
N LEU A 216 -24.00 -8.98 7.51
CA LEU A 216 -24.56 -7.83 6.80
C LEU A 216 -26.05 -7.59 7.13
N ALA A 217 -26.83 -8.66 7.30
CA ALA A 217 -28.23 -8.53 7.74
C ALA A 217 -28.33 -7.90 9.14
N GLU A 218 -27.47 -8.30 10.09
CA GLU A 218 -27.40 -7.68 11.42
C GLU A 218 -26.97 -6.21 11.35
N VAL A 219 -25.96 -5.86 10.54
CA VAL A 219 -25.52 -4.48 10.33
C VAL A 219 -26.68 -3.62 9.80
N ARG A 220 -27.43 -4.11 8.81
CA ARG A 220 -28.59 -3.40 8.27
C ARG A 220 -29.73 -3.27 9.29
N ALA A 221 -29.96 -4.30 10.09
CA ALA A 221 -30.93 -4.25 11.19
C ALA A 221 -30.53 -3.22 12.25
N PHE A 222 -29.28 -3.22 12.66
CA PHE A 222 -28.70 -2.22 13.56
C PHE A 222 -28.83 -0.80 13.01
N ALA A 223 -28.45 -0.58 11.75
CA ALA A 223 -28.48 0.74 11.13
C ALA A 223 -29.90 1.35 11.12
N ARG A 224 -30.92 0.51 10.92
CA ARG A 224 -32.32 0.94 10.96
C ARG A 224 -32.86 1.16 12.37
N ASN A 225 -32.30 0.52 13.39
CA ASN A 225 -32.88 0.44 14.74
C ASN A 225 -31.90 0.83 15.85
N LYS A 226 -30.98 1.77 15.61
CA LYS A 226 -29.95 2.17 16.58
C LYS A 226 -30.52 2.52 17.96
N ALA A 227 -31.62 3.28 17.99
CA ALA A 227 -32.28 3.68 19.25
C ALA A 227 -32.84 2.48 20.04
N ALA A 228 -33.36 1.46 19.35
CA ALA A 228 -33.83 0.23 20.01
C ALA A 228 -32.64 -0.59 20.53
N TYR A 229 -31.55 -0.65 19.76
CA TYR A 229 -30.29 -1.28 20.20
C TYR A 229 -29.77 -0.63 21.48
N ASP A 230 -29.71 0.72 21.51
CA ASP A 230 -29.19 1.48 22.66
C ASP A 230 -30.04 1.32 23.93
N ARG A 231 -31.35 1.02 23.79
CA ARG A 231 -32.25 0.72 24.91
C ARG A 231 -32.35 -0.77 25.26
N ALA A 232 -31.57 -1.63 24.56
CA ALA A 232 -31.68 -3.09 24.67
C ALA A 232 -33.09 -3.65 24.34
N ASP A 233 -33.84 -2.96 23.47
CA ASP A 233 -35.18 -3.36 23.01
C ASP A 233 -35.16 -4.32 21.83
N MET A 234 -33.99 -4.86 21.45
CA MET A 234 -33.84 -5.85 20.40
C MET A 234 -32.90 -6.99 20.78
N ARG A 235 -32.95 -8.11 20.04
CA ARG A 235 -32.05 -9.24 20.31
C ARG A 235 -30.60 -8.79 20.30
N ALA A 236 -29.75 -9.51 21.04
CA ALA A 236 -28.30 -9.34 20.93
C ALA A 236 -27.82 -9.64 19.51
N LEU A 237 -26.89 -8.83 19.03
CA LEU A 237 -26.22 -9.00 17.75
C LEU A 237 -24.84 -9.64 17.96
N SER A 238 -24.30 -10.25 16.92
CA SER A 238 -23.06 -11.05 16.99
C SER A 238 -21.80 -10.20 17.14
N LEU A 239 -21.83 -8.94 16.67
CA LEU A 239 -20.69 -8.03 16.70
C LEU A 239 -20.87 -6.93 17.74
N SER A 240 -19.74 -6.35 18.14
CA SER A 240 -19.74 -5.16 19.00
C SER A 240 -20.42 -3.97 18.29
N ARG A 241 -20.94 -3.02 19.10
CA ARG A 241 -21.50 -1.77 18.53
C ARG A 241 -20.54 -1.06 17.59
N ALA A 242 -19.25 -0.99 17.96
CA ALA A 242 -18.23 -0.32 17.17
C ALA A 242 -18.04 -1.01 15.80
N ASP A 243 -18.02 -2.35 15.78
CA ASP A 243 -17.90 -3.13 14.54
C ASP A 243 -19.15 -2.98 13.65
N LEU A 244 -20.33 -3.00 14.25
CA LEU A 244 -21.58 -2.76 13.53
C LEU A 244 -21.60 -1.38 12.88
N GLU A 245 -21.19 -0.33 13.59
CA GLU A 245 -21.08 1.04 13.05
C GLU A 245 -20.07 1.14 11.91
N ALA A 246 -18.91 0.49 12.06
CA ALA A 246 -17.87 0.48 11.05
C ALA A 246 -18.28 -0.24 9.75
N LEU A 247 -19.18 -1.23 9.85
CA LEU A 247 -19.66 -2.00 8.69
C LEU A 247 -20.84 -1.35 7.95
N ILE A 248 -21.52 -0.35 8.51
CA ILE A 248 -22.63 0.33 7.83
C ILE A 248 -22.22 0.82 6.43
N PRO A 249 -21.10 1.55 6.24
CA PRO A 249 -20.69 2.01 4.92
C PRO A 249 -20.42 0.86 3.91
N VAL A 250 -19.97 -0.30 4.40
CA VAL A 250 -19.79 -1.50 3.57
C VAL A 250 -21.13 -2.07 3.14
N ALA A 251 -22.06 -2.26 4.09
CA ALA A 251 -23.40 -2.79 3.81
C ALA A 251 -24.24 -1.88 2.90
N GLU A 252 -23.93 -0.58 2.84
CA GLU A 252 -24.55 0.41 1.95
C GLU A 252 -23.79 0.60 0.62
N GLY A 253 -22.71 -0.14 0.36
CA GLY A 253 -21.90 -0.03 -0.85
C GLY A 253 -21.13 1.30 -0.98
N ARG A 254 -20.96 2.07 0.10
CA ARG A 254 -20.21 3.33 0.12
C ARG A 254 -18.72 3.14 0.39
N MET A 255 -18.36 2.11 1.16
CA MET A 255 -16.97 1.71 1.43
C MET A 255 -16.70 0.36 0.75
N PRO A 256 -15.65 0.21 -0.06
CA PRO A 256 -15.31 -1.07 -0.66
C PRO A 256 -14.77 -2.04 0.38
N LEU A 257 -14.98 -3.34 0.12
CA LEU A 257 -14.44 -4.46 0.85
C LEU A 257 -13.28 -5.07 0.05
N ILE A 258 -12.07 -5.04 0.59
CA ILE A 258 -10.93 -5.79 0.06
C ILE A 258 -11.10 -7.24 0.51
N VAL A 259 -11.18 -8.14 -0.46
CA VAL A 259 -11.45 -9.56 -0.25
C VAL A 259 -10.24 -10.36 -0.70
N THR A 260 -9.51 -10.94 0.25
CA THR A 260 -8.38 -11.85 -0.08
C THR A 260 -8.95 -13.19 -0.54
N VAL A 261 -8.80 -13.51 -1.82
CA VAL A 261 -9.32 -14.73 -2.44
C VAL A 261 -8.47 -15.13 -3.64
N ASN A 262 -8.19 -16.43 -3.82
CA ASN A 262 -7.31 -16.91 -4.87
C ASN A 262 -7.95 -17.87 -5.85
N ARG A 263 -8.80 -18.81 -5.38
CA ARG A 263 -9.39 -19.89 -6.18
C ARG A 263 -10.51 -19.34 -7.07
N ALA A 264 -10.54 -19.77 -8.34
CA ALA A 264 -11.50 -19.29 -9.33
C ALA A 264 -12.97 -19.46 -8.89
N SER A 265 -13.33 -20.62 -8.30
CA SER A 265 -14.70 -20.85 -7.82
C SER A 265 -15.07 -19.96 -6.62
N ASP A 266 -14.10 -19.62 -5.76
CA ASP A 266 -14.35 -18.73 -4.63
C ASP A 266 -14.50 -17.28 -5.12
N ILE A 267 -13.70 -16.88 -6.14
CA ILE A 267 -13.88 -15.59 -6.84
C ILE A 267 -15.30 -15.48 -7.40
N GLN A 268 -15.79 -16.51 -8.09
CA GLN A 268 -17.17 -16.50 -8.62
C GLN A 268 -18.22 -16.32 -7.51
N GLN A 269 -18.04 -16.97 -6.35
CA GLN A 269 -18.94 -16.79 -5.21
C GLN A 269 -18.85 -15.38 -4.63
N VAL A 270 -17.64 -14.78 -4.54
CA VAL A 270 -17.46 -13.39 -4.10
C VAL A 270 -18.15 -12.41 -5.06
N LEU A 271 -18.02 -12.61 -6.37
CA LEU A 271 -18.71 -11.79 -7.38
C LEU A 271 -20.23 -11.91 -7.26
N ARG A 272 -20.72 -13.13 -7.00
CA ARG A 272 -22.14 -13.38 -6.72
C ARG A 272 -22.61 -12.66 -5.45
N LEU A 273 -21.87 -12.80 -4.35
CA LEU A 273 -22.12 -12.14 -3.07
C LEU A 273 -22.16 -10.60 -3.23
N SER A 274 -21.18 -10.03 -3.92
CA SER A 274 -21.13 -8.59 -4.21
C SER A 274 -22.41 -8.10 -4.89
N ARG A 275 -22.90 -8.84 -5.88
CA ARG A 275 -24.12 -8.50 -6.62
C ARG A 275 -25.37 -8.68 -5.77
N GLU A 276 -25.49 -9.79 -5.02
CA GLU A 276 -26.67 -10.11 -4.21
C GLU A 276 -26.81 -9.14 -3.03
N GLU A 277 -25.71 -8.78 -2.40
CA GLU A 277 -25.68 -7.93 -1.19
C GLU A 277 -25.45 -6.44 -1.49
N GLY A 278 -25.17 -6.07 -2.73
CA GLY A 278 -24.87 -4.67 -3.10
C GLY A 278 -23.58 -4.13 -2.51
N VAL A 279 -22.62 -5.00 -2.13
CA VAL A 279 -21.33 -4.63 -1.55
C VAL A 279 -20.32 -4.43 -2.67
N LYS A 280 -19.60 -3.32 -2.66
CA LYS A 280 -18.47 -3.10 -3.57
C LYS A 280 -17.28 -3.92 -3.10
N VAL A 281 -16.72 -4.75 -3.96
CA VAL A 281 -15.55 -5.57 -3.64
C VAL A 281 -14.33 -5.17 -4.46
N ILE A 282 -13.16 -5.38 -3.87
CA ILE A 282 -11.85 -5.33 -4.50
C ILE A 282 -11.23 -6.70 -4.23
N LEU A 283 -10.90 -7.47 -5.27
CA LEU A 283 -10.25 -8.76 -5.09
C LEU A 283 -8.77 -8.53 -4.75
N ASP A 284 -8.28 -9.23 -3.75
CA ASP A 284 -6.87 -9.25 -3.38
C ASP A 284 -6.31 -10.66 -3.54
N GLY A 285 -5.21 -10.79 -4.31
CA GLY A 285 -4.61 -12.06 -4.69
C GLY A 285 -5.07 -12.55 -6.06
N ALA A 286 -6.25 -13.16 -6.14
CA ALA A 286 -6.86 -13.69 -7.37
C ALA A 286 -5.88 -14.52 -8.23
N ALA A 287 -5.10 -15.43 -7.61
CA ALA A 287 -4.07 -16.22 -8.29
C ALA A 287 -4.62 -17.06 -9.46
N GLU A 288 -5.87 -17.51 -9.37
CA GLU A 288 -6.61 -18.21 -10.43
C GLU A 288 -7.56 -17.28 -11.22
N GLY A 289 -7.44 -15.96 -11.08
CA GLY A 289 -8.32 -14.96 -11.68
C GLY A 289 -8.41 -15.04 -13.19
N TRP A 290 -7.34 -15.47 -13.86
CA TRP A 290 -7.31 -15.65 -15.31
C TRP A 290 -8.34 -16.66 -15.83
N LEU A 291 -8.77 -17.63 -15.02
CA LEU A 291 -9.80 -18.60 -15.37
C LEU A 291 -11.20 -17.98 -15.48
N VAL A 292 -11.42 -16.89 -14.74
CA VAL A 292 -12.71 -16.18 -14.62
C VAL A 292 -12.58 -14.69 -14.96
N ALA A 293 -11.57 -14.33 -15.75
CA ALA A 293 -11.24 -12.95 -16.06
C ALA A 293 -12.39 -12.15 -16.67
N ASN A 294 -13.15 -12.79 -17.58
CA ASN A 294 -14.32 -12.17 -18.21
C ASN A 294 -15.47 -11.90 -17.21
N GLU A 295 -15.66 -12.77 -16.23
CA GLU A 295 -16.65 -12.60 -15.17
C GLU A 295 -16.25 -11.44 -14.22
N ILE A 296 -14.97 -11.34 -13.88
CA ILE A 296 -14.41 -10.23 -13.08
C ILE A 296 -14.60 -8.92 -13.84
N ALA A 297 -14.25 -8.88 -15.14
CA ALA A 297 -14.42 -7.71 -15.99
C ALA A 297 -15.89 -7.28 -16.11
N ALA A 298 -16.80 -8.24 -16.37
CA ALA A 298 -18.24 -7.96 -16.47
C ALA A 298 -18.83 -7.41 -15.16
N ALA A 299 -18.27 -7.81 -14.00
CA ALA A 299 -18.66 -7.29 -12.70
C ALA A 299 -18.05 -5.91 -12.38
N ASN A 300 -17.12 -5.39 -13.21
CA ASN A 300 -16.32 -4.18 -12.95
C ASN A 300 -15.58 -4.22 -11.61
N VAL A 301 -15.10 -5.40 -11.21
CA VAL A 301 -14.40 -5.60 -9.95
C VAL A 301 -12.89 -5.48 -10.18
N PRO A 302 -12.19 -4.56 -9.48
CA PRO A 302 -10.75 -4.41 -9.61
C PRO A 302 -10.00 -5.50 -8.84
N VAL A 303 -8.74 -5.74 -9.25
CA VAL A 303 -7.89 -6.79 -8.67
C VAL A 303 -6.57 -6.20 -8.21
N LEU A 304 -6.20 -6.44 -6.95
CA LEU A 304 -4.86 -6.23 -6.40
C LEU A 304 -4.12 -7.57 -6.53
N LEU A 305 -3.04 -7.64 -7.29
CA LEU A 305 -2.38 -8.90 -7.55
C LEU A 305 -0.86 -8.87 -7.37
N HIS A 306 -0.31 -10.04 -7.07
CA HIS A 306 1.12 -10.26 -7.01
C HIS A 306 1.55 -11.08 -8.24
N PRO A 307 2.11 -10.45 -9.30
CA PRO A 307 2.23 -11.08 -10.61
C PRO A 307 3.27 -12.20 -10.69
N ILE A 308 4.15 -12.34 -9.68
CA ILE A 308 5.16 -13.42 -9.63
C ILE A 308 4.64 -14.69 -8.95
N THR A 309 3.37 -14.75 -8.55
CA THR A 309 2.75 -15.97 -8.04
C THR A 309 2.56 -16.98 -9.18
N ASN A 310 3.38 -18.02 -9.23
CA ASN A 310 3.42 -18.99 -10.32
C ASN A 310 3.46 -20.44 -9.85
N LEU A 311 3.57 -20.66 -8.54
CA LEU A 311 3.59 -22.00 -7.95
C LEU A 311 2.38 -22.20 -7.06
N PRO A 312 1.79 -23.39 -7.03
CA PRO A 312 0.72 -23.72 -6.11
C PRO A 312 1.28 -23.89 -4.70
N SER A 313 1.30 -22.79 -3.93
CA SER A 313 1.73 -22.83 -2.53
C SER A 313 0.68 -23.48 -1.61
N ASN A 314 -0.58 -23.51 -2.06
CA ASN A 314 -1.70 -24.15 -1.40
C ASN A 314 -2.77 -24.59 -2.43
N PHE A 315 -3.84 -25.25 -1.97
CA PHE A 315 -4.90 -25.74 -2.86
C PHE A 315 -5.75 -24.64 -3.52
N GLU A 316 -5.66 -23.40 -3.09
CA GLU A 316 -6.36 -22.26 -3.69
C GLU A 316 -5.62 -21.67 -4.88
N MET A 317 -4.37 -22.06 -5.09
CA MET A 317 -3.50 -21.50 -6.13
C MET A 317 -3.03 -22.57 -7.13
N ARG A 318 -3.78 -23.68 -7.29
CA ARG A 318 -3.37 -24.80 -8.14
C ARG A 318 -3.11 -24.43 -9.60
N ALA A 319 -3.85 -23.44 -10.10
CA ALA A 319 -3.71 -22.93 -11.45
C ALA A 319 -3.01 -21.54 -11.50
N ALA A 320 -2.23 -21.20 -10.47
CA ALA A 320 -1.46 -19.96 -10.49
C ALA A 320 -0.46 -19.94 -11.66
N ARG A 321 -0.33 -18.79 -12.31
CA ARG A 321 0.61 -18.59 -13.42
C ARG A 321 1.04 -17.12 -13.56
N MET A 322 2.23 -16.90 -14.09
CA MET A 322 2.81 -15.58 -14.28
C MET A 322 2.00 -14.69 -15.26
N GLN A 323 1.28 -15.30 -16.23
CA GLN A 323 0.46 -14.60 -17.23
C GLN A 323 -0.87 -14.09 -16.67
N ASN A 324 -1.17 -14.30 -15.38
CA ASN A 324 -2.43 -13.89 -14.78
C ASN A 324 -2.71 -12.39 -14.96
N ALA A 325 -1.70 -11.52 -14.70
CA ALA A 325 -1.84 -10.08 -14.88
C ALA A 325 -2.18 -9.69 -16.32
N ALA A 326 -1.51 -10.31 -17.32
CA ALA A 326 -1.77 -10.07 -18.73
C ALA A 326 -3.17 -10.52 -19.13
N ALA A 327 -3.63 -11.69 -18.66
CA ALA A 327 -4.96 -12.23 -18.97
C ALA A 327 -6.08 -11.36 -18.38
N LEU A 328 -5.94 -10.92 -17.13
CA LEU A 328 -6.90 -10.01 -16.49
C LEU A 328 -6.98 -8.68 -17.23
N ASN A 329 -5.81 -8.07 -17.55
CA ASN A 329 -5.77 -6.82 -18.32
C ASN A 329 -6.40 -6.98 -19.71
N ALA A 330 -6.12 -8.07 -20.44
CA ALA A 330 -6.70 -8.35 -21.75
C ALA A 330 -8.22 -8.49 -21.72
N ALA A 331 -8.77 -8.98 -20.62
CA ALA A 331 -10.22 -9.04 -20.39
C ALA A 331 -10.83 -7.68 -19.97
N GLY A 332 -10.01 -6.64 -19.78
CA GLY A 332 -10.47 -5.31 -19.37
C GLY A 332 -10.58 -5.10 -17.85
N VAL A 333 -10.04 -6.01 -17.03
CA VAL A 333 -10.01 -5.85 -15.57
C VAL A 333 -9.05 -4.76 -15.18
N VAL A 334 -9.45 -3.84 -14.30
CA VAL A 334 -8.57 -2.85 -13.69
C VAL A 334 -7.70 -3.56 -12.65
N ILE A 335 -6.41 -3.62 -12.90
CA ILE A 335 -5.45 -4.28 -12.02
C ILE A 335 -4.55 -3.26 -11.31
N ALA A 336 -4.18 -3.55 -10.07
CA ALA A 336 -3.08 -2.91 -9.36
C ALA A 336 -2.07 -3.97 -8.90
N ILE A 337 -0.77 -3.66 -9.06
CA ILE A 337 0.30 -4.59 -8.71
C ILE A 337 0.77 -4.29 -7.30
N LYS A 338 0.88 -5.35 -6.50
CA LYS A 338 1.38 -5.30 -5.11
C LYS A 338 2.91 -5.42 -5.06
N GLY A 339 3.50 -4.89 -3.98
CA GLY A 339 4.85 -5.22 -3.55
C GLY A 339 4.92 -6.65 -3.02
N ASN A 340 6.10 -7.06 -2.57
CA ASN A 340 6.23 -8.37 -1.93
C ASN A 340 5.58 -8.35 -0.55
N GLU A 341 4.71 -9.32 -0.32
CA GLU A 341 3.94 -9.46 0.91
C GLU A 341 4.84 -9.76 2.13
N GLY A 342 4.35 -9.43 3.32
CA GLY A 342 4.97 -9.79 4.59
C GLY A 342 6.00 -8.81 5.15
N SER A 343 6.52 -7.86 4.35
CA SER A 343 7.54 -6.92 4.82
C SER A 343 7.31 -5.52 4.25
N ALA A 344 7.03 -4.54 5.10
CA ALA A 344 6.72 -3.17 4.69
C ALA A 344 7.80 -2.53 3.80
N HIS A 345 9.09 -2.78 4.09
CA HIS A 345 10.21 -2.27 3.30
C HIS A 345 10.25 -2.80 1.85
N ARG A 346 9.55 -3.91 1.56
CA ARG A 346 9.45 -4.50 0.21
C ARG A 346 8.35 -3.86 -0.64
N ALA A 347 7.63 -2.87 -0.14
CA ALA A 347 6.72 -2.07 -0.95
C ALA A 347 7.42 -1.44 -2.16
N ARG A 348 8.73 -1.15 -2.06
CA ARG A 348 9.57 -0.69 -3.18
C ARG A 348 9.66 -1.66 -4.36
N ASP A 349 9.36 -2.95 -4.13
CA ASP A 349 9.49 -4.02 -5.14
C ASP A 349 8.34 -3.99 -6.16
N ILE A 350 7.32 -3.14 -5.99
CA ILE A 350 6.19 -3.03 -6.92
C ILE A 350 6.65 -2.81 -8.37
N ARG A 351 7.71 -2.04 -8.59
CA ARG A 351 8.25 -1.80 -9.93
C ARG A 351 8.88 -3.04 -10.56
N TYR A 352 9.55 -3.88 -9.75
CA TYR A 352 10.11 -5.15 -10.23
C TYR A 352 9.01 -6.15 -10.54
N ASN A 353 7.95 -6.16 -9.72
CA ASN A 353 6.77 -6.99 -9.97
C ASN A 353 6.05 -6.54 -11.25
N ALA A 354 5.96 -5.23 -11.49
CA ALA A 354 5.41 -4.69 -12.74
C ALA A 354 6.28 -5.09 -13.96
N GLY A 355 7.61 -5.03 -13.86
CA GLY A 355 8.54 -5.50 -14.89
C GLY A 355 8.40 -7.02 -15.17
N ASN A 356 8.26 -7.82 -14.11
CA ASN A 356 7.97 -9.25 -14.27
C ASN A 356 6.63 -9.50 -14.99
N ALA A 357 5.60 -8.73 -14.70
CA ALA A 357 4.34 -8.82 -15.42
C ALA A 357 4.49 -8.48 -16.91
N VAL A 358 5.30 -7.48 -17.25
CA VAL A 358 5.63 -7.13 -18.64
C VAL A 358 6.32 -8.28 -19.34
N SER A 359 7.31 -8.92 -18.73
CA SER A 359 8.02 -10.08 -19.30
C SER A 359 7.10 -11.29 -19.52
N HIS A 360 5.91 -11.30 -18.88
CA HIS A 360 4.89 -12.34 -19.04
C HIS A 360 3.63 -11.87 -19.77
N GLY A 361 3.78 -10.82 -20.60
CA GLY A 361 2.79 -10.41 -21.59
C GLY A 361 1.88 -9.24 -21.19
N LEU A 362 2.07 -8.62 -20.02
CA LEU A 362 1.35 -7.38 -19.71
C LEU A 362 1.97 -6.23 -20.53
N PRO A 363 1.16 -5.41 -21.24
CA PRO A 363 1.69 -4.23 -21.93
C PRO A 363 2.39 -3.27 -20.96
N PHE A 364 3.54 -2.70 -21.38
CA PHE A 364 4.31 -1.78 -20.52
C PHE A 364 3.47 -0.61 -19.98
N ALA A 365 2.65 0.01 -20.83
CA ALA A 365 1.76 1.10 -20.40
C ALA A 365 0.78 0.63 -19.31
N ALA A 366 0.23 -0.59 -19.43
CA ALA A 366 -0.67 -1.17 -18.43
C ALA A 366 0.07 -1.48 -17.11
N ALA A 367 1.34 -1.90 -17.19
CA ALA A 367 2.16 -2.11 -16.00
C ALA A 367 2.42 -0.80 -15.23
N ILE A 368 2.74 0.30 -15.96
CA ILE A 368 2.87 1.63 -15.36
C ILE A 368 1.55 2.07 -14.73
N GLN A 369 0.41 1.91 -15.43
CA GLN A 369 -0.91 2.23 -14.88
C GLN A 369 -1.21 1.43 -13.61
N ALA A 370 -0.83 0.16 -13.58
CA ALA A 370 -1.08 -0.75 -12.46
C ALA A 370 -0.33 -0.39 -11.17
N ILE A 371 0.69 0.47 -11.24
CA ILE A 371 1.44 0.97 -10.07
C ILE A 371 1.30 2.49 -9.87
N THR A 372 0.48 3.17 -10.67
CA THR A 372 0.26 4.62 -10.61
C THR A 372 -1.22 4.99 -10.60
N VAL A 373 -1.86 5.10 -11.75
CA VAL A 373 -3.25 5.57 -11.95
C VAL A 373 -4.27 4.60 -11.36
N ASN A 374 -4.11 3.30 -11.61
CA ASN A 374 -5.11 2.32 -11.21
C ASN A 374 -5.26 2.22 -9.68
N PRO A 375 -4.18 2.15 -8.86
CA PRO A 375 -4.31 2.24 -7.41
C PRO A 375 -5.10 3.47 -6.94
N ALA A 376 -4.79 4.65 -7.48
CA ALA A 376 -5.50 5.87 -7.11
C ALA A 376 -7.00 5.77 -7.46
N ARG A 377 -7.34 5.27 -8.65
CA ARG A 377 -8.72 5.07 -9.11
C ARG A 377 -9.48 4.06 -8.25
N ILE A 378 -8.87 2.91 -7.96
CA ILE A 378 -9.48 1.83 -7.17
C ILE A 378 -9.93 2.34 -5.78
N PHE A 379 -9.11 3.20 -5.16
CA PHE A 379 -9.40 3.72 -3.82
C PHE A 379 -10.07 5.10 -3.80
N GLY A 380 -10.57 5.59 -4.97
CA GLY A 380 -11.36 6.81 -5.05
C GLY A 380 -10.56 8.12 -5.02
N PHE A 381 -9.29 8.07 -5.45
CA PHE A 381 -8.41 9.23 -5.57
C PHE A 381 -8.06 9.57 -7.03
N ASP A 382 -8.90 9.17 -7.98
CA ASP A 382 -8.69 9.45 -9.39
C ASP A 382 -8.46 10.94 -9.62
N GLY A 383 -7.39 11.27 -10.35
CA GLY A 383 -6.99 12.64 -10.63
C GLY A 383 -6.38 13.44 -9.47
N GLN A 384 -6.31 12.89 -8.25
CA GLN A 384 -5.67 13.56 -7.13
C GLN A 384 -4.17 13.23 -7.04
N PHE A 385 -3.78 11.99 -7.34
CA PHE A 385 -2.39 11.53 -7.45
C PHE A 385 -2.30 10.32 -8.38
N GLY A 386 -1.09 9.82 -8.64
CA GLY A 386 -0.83 8.68 -9.53
C GLY A 386 -0.84 9.02 -11.01
N GLU A 387 -1.11 10.28 -11.39
CA GLU A 387 -1.08 10.77 -12.75
C GLU A 387 -0.43 12.16 -12.80
N LEU A 388 0.40 12.41 -13.81
CA LEU A 388 0.94 13.75 -14.05
C LEU A 388 -0.02 14.54 -14.94
N LYS A 389 -0.94 15.25 -14.30
CA LYS A 389 -1.88 16.17 -14.95
C LYS A 389 -2.15 17.40 -14.10
N ALA A 390 -2.61 18.48 -14.72
CA ALA A 390 -2.93 19.72 -14.00
C ALA A 390 -3.92 19.47 -12.84
N GLY A 391 -3.57 19.99 -11.66
CA GLY A 391 -4.34 19.86 -10.42
C GLY A 391 -3.97 18.65 -9.56
N ALA A 392 -3.32 17.63 -10.10
CA ALA A 392 -2.85 16.48 -9.34
C ALA A 392 -1.70 16.85 -8.38
N ALA A 393 -1.47 16.04 -7.37
CA ALA A 393 -0.32 16.18 -6.47
C ALA A 393 1.00 16.17 -7.24
N GLY A 394 1.94 17.00 -6.83
CA GLY A 394 3.29 17.07 -7.37
C GLY A 394 4.17 15.88 -6.94
N ASP A 395 3.64 14.67 -7.10
CA ASP A 395 4.33 13.40 -6.82
C ASP A 395 5.02 12.94 -8.08
N VAL A 396 6.33 13.13 -8.16
CA VAL A 396 7.11 12.87 -9.38
C VAL A 396 8.39 12.14 -9.05
N VAL A 397 8.77 11.19 -9.89
CA VAL A 397 10.04 10.49 -9.81
C VAL A 397 10.81 10.65 -11.13
N VAL A 398 12.08 11.04 -11.03
CA VAL A 398 13.01 11.12 -12.16
C VAL A 398 13.95 9.91 -12.08
N TRP A 399 13.94 9.07 -13.10
CA TRP A 399 14.68 7.81 -13.17
C TRP A 399 15.88 7.92 -14.09
N SER A 400 16.97 7.22 -13.76
CA SER A 400 18.16 7.16 -14.63
C SER A 400 17.93 6.40 -15.95
N GLY A 401 16.83 5.67 -16.08
CA GLY A 401 16.41 4.89 -17.24
C GLY A 401 15.00 4.32 -17.03
N ASP A 402 14.68 3.19 -17.66
CA ASP A 402 13.38 2.52 -17.52
C ASP A 402 13.06 2.26 -16.02
N PRO A 403 11.95 2.76 -15.48
CA PRO A 403 11.60 2.63 -14.07
C PRO A 403 11.36 1.18 -13.63
N LEU A 404 11.03 0.27 -14.53
CA LEU A 404 10.78 -1.15 -14.25
C LEU A 404 12.06 -1.98 -14.20
N GLU A 405 13.15 -1.47 -14.73
CA GLU A 405 14.44 -2.16 -14.74
C GLU A 405 15.18 -2.06 -13.41
N PRO A 406 15.76 -3.18 -12.90
CA PRO A 406 16.44 -3.20 -11.60
C PRO A 406 17.61 -2.21 -11.49
N PHE A 407 18.36 -1.97 -12.57
CA PHE A 407 19.52 -1.06 -12.59
C PHE A 407 19.12 0.42 -12.64
N SER A 408 17.88 0.73 -13.02
CA SER A 408 17.38 2.11 -12.99
C SER A 408 17.19 2.57 -11.54
N GLN A 409 17.66 3.76 -11.22
CA GLN A 409 17.57 4.36 -9.90
C GLN A 409 16.89 5.72 -9.97
N PRO A 410 16.11 6.11 -8.95
CA PRO A 410 15.61 7.46 -8.89
C PRO A 410 16.76 8.45 -8.66
N SER A 411 16.79 9.53 -9.45
CA SER A 411 17.71 10.65 -9.27
C SER A 411 17.05 11.82 -8.55
N ALA A 412 15.72 11.88 -8.53
CA ALA A 412 14.91 12.78 -7.71
C ALA A 412 13.55 12.13 -7.41
N VAL A 413 13.05 12.33 -6.21
CA VAL A 413 11.70 11.95 -5.79
C VAL A 413 11.04 13.17 -5.16
N LEU A 414 9.92 13.60 -5.70
CA LEU A 414 9.11 14.69 -5.16
C LEU A 414 7.79 14.13 -4.63
N ILE A 415 7.37 14.63 -3.48
CA ILE A 415 6.07 14.33 -2.86
C ILE A 415 5.41 15.65 -2.50
N ASP A 416 4.21 15.89 -3.03
CA ASP A 416 3.55 17.20 -2.93
C ASP A 416 4.50 18.35 -3.33
N GLY A 417 5.32 18.16 -4.38
CA GLY A 417 6.30 19.14 -4.87
C GLY A 417 7.54 19.32 -3.99
N VAL A 418 7.66 18.60 -2.89
CA VAL A 418 8.83 18.66 -1.99
C VAL A 418 9.79 17.53 -2.35
N GLU A 419 11.03 17.87 -2.68
CA GLU A 419 12.05 16.88 -2.96
C GLU A 419 12.44 16.12 -1.69
N GLN A 420 12.46 14.79 -1.79
CA GLN A 420 12.73 13.89 -0.69
C GLN A 420 14.19 13.43 -0.70
N PRO A 421 14.83 13.28 0.47
CA PRO A 421 16.16 12.70 0.55
C PRO A 421 16.18 11.27 -0.01
N LEU A 422 17.12 10.98 -0.92
CA LEU A 422 17.36 9.63 -1.44
C LEU A 422 18.30 8.86 -0.51
N GLN A 423 17.91 8.76 0.75
CA GLN A 423 18.64 8.05 1.80
C GLN A 423 17.71 7.05 2.49
N GLY A 424 18.25 5.90 2.80
CA GLY A 424 17.59 4.87 3.58
C GLY A 424 18.57 4.25 4.56
N ARG A 425 18.06 3.57 5.60
CA ARG A 425 18.90 2.93 6.62
C ARG A 425 19.99 2.03 6.02
N ASN A 426 19.68 1.28 4.97
CA ASN A 426 20.61 0.41 4.26
C ASN A 426 21.78 1.20 3.63
N LEU A 427 21.51 2.37 3.04
CA LEU A 427 22.54 3.23 2.47
C LEU A 427 23.42 3.86 3.55
N LEU A 428 22.81 4.32 4.64
CA LEU A 428 23.55 4.85 5.79
C LEU A 428 24.44 3.78 6.43
N LEU A 429 23.96 2.54 6.57
CA LEU A 429 24.75 1.41 7.04
C LEU A 429 25.89 1.07 6.07
N ARG A 430 25.60 1.00 4.77
CA ARG A 430 26.63 0.79 3.74
C ARG A 430 27.74 1.84 3.87
N ASP A 431 27.38 3.11 3.92
CA ASP A 431 28.35 4.20 3.96
C ASP A 431 29.15 4.21 5.26
N ARG A 432 28.52 3.86 6.39
CA ARG A 432 29.19 3.69 7.69
C ARG A 432 30.25 2.59 7.67
N TYR A 433 29.98 1.47 7.01
CA TYR A 433 30.90 0.32 6.99
C TYR A 433 31.86 0.30 5.80
N ARG A 434 31.61 1.14 4.78
CA ARG A 434 32.47 1.23 3.58
C ARG A 434 33.79 1.97 3.82
N THR A 435 33.86 2.85 4.79
CA THR A 435 34.99 3.75 5.04
C THR A 435 36.06 3.19 5.97
N GLY A 436 35.93 1.93 6.39
CA GLY A 436 36.99 1.24 7.16
C GLY A 436 38.16 0.89 6.23
N GLY A 437 39.35 1.40 6.50
CA GLY A 437 40.59 0.93 5.87
C GLY A 437 40.79 -0.56 6.15
N GLU A 438 41.64 -1.25 5.34
CA GLU A 438 42.03 -2.64 5.59
C GLU A 438 42.46 -2.85 7.05
N GLY A 439 41.75 -3.75 7.77
CA GLY A 439 42.05 -4.05 9.17
C GLY A 439 41.44 -3.10 10.21
N ALA A 440 40.78 -2.02 9.81
CA ALA A 440 40.10 -1.13 10.74
C ALA A 440 38.72 -1.65 11.13
N MET A 441 38.43 -1.70 12.44
CA MET A 441 37.10 -1.94 12.94
C MET A 441 36.17 -0.82 12.48
N PRO A 442 34.88 -1.14 12.09
CA PRO A 442 33.91 -0.09 11.79
C PRO A 442 33.84 0.96 12.90
N PRO A 443 33.60 2.26 12.59
CA PRO A 443 33.61 3.35 13.58
C PRO A 443 32.71 3.11 14.80
N ALA A 444 31.73 2.22 14.69
CA ALA A 444 30.88 1.83 15.82
C ALA A 444 31.59 0.99 16.87
N TYR A 445 32.71 0.36 16.54
CA TYR A 445 33.52 -0.50 17.43
C TYR A 445 34.91 0.06 17.70
N GLY A 446 35.30 1.13 17.01
CA GLY A 446 36.51 1.89 17.29
C GLY A 446 36.23 2.85 18.46
N ARG A 447 36.82 2.59 19.60
CA ARG A 447 36.99 3.57 20.69
C ARG A 447 38.31 4.26 20.53
#